data_fa631dc83accb1f57a59074a9ed6e912
#
_entry.id   fa631dc83accb1f57a59074a9ed6e912
#
_cell.length_a   1.000
_cell.length_b   1.000
_cell.length_c   1.000
_cell.angle_alpha   90.00
_cell.angle_beta   90.00
_cell.angle_gamma   90.00
#
_symmetry.space_group_name_H-M   'P 1'
#
loop_
_entity.id
_entity.type
_entity.pdbx_description
1 polymer ?
#
loop_
_entity_poly.entity_id
_entity_poly.type
_entity_poly.pdbx_seq_one_letter_code
_entity_poly.pdbx_strand_id
1 'polypeptide(L)'
;MSLSSQHKIKELKKEIDLLKKENQKLKVIHQKNNKPTVKVPKAVQPIFNKAEKLVGDYFSSLKFHPSEGRIEINKERYVLIRASALSHEFLNSIKDLYKDRGEEEALSIGKNILFDMSHVLGLEDARNFHKKMKLKDPLSKLSAGPVHFAYTGWAFVDILPGSKPTPDENFFIKYRHPYSFEADSWIKSGKKSTTPVCIMNAGYSSGWTEASFDMPLTSVEISCRAKGDKDCTFIMAPPDKIDNYLPKNESKKDKHVIEIPSFLERKKVEEKLSSSLAEKEFLLKEIHHRVKNNLQIISSLLNLQAQGIDDPITKEKYTESIGRIKSMAIIHELLYRSKNLSTIKIKEYLDELVSYITNTYNLDKKITVNLQVKVQQKFIDLDKAIPCGIIINELLSNAFKYAFKGKNKGSVTVSLTETKGQYTLIVSDNGSGFVNSDNIKNVDTLGLQLVNSLVSQLGGTLTTKTKDGTSFNIAFS
;
A
#
# COMPACT_ATOMS: atom_id res chain seq x y z
N MET A 1 54.16 -51.62 -19.51
CA MET A 1 53.95 -50.25 -20.01
C MET A 1 54.89 -49.96 -21.14
N SER A 2 54.41 -49.62 -22.33
CA SER A 2 55.26 -49.37 -23.49
C SER A 2 56.10 -48.06 -23.28
N LEU A 3 57.29 -47.97 -23.86
CA LEU A 3 58.11 -46.76 -23.83
C LEU A 3 57.30 -45.48 -24.24
N SER A 4 56.35 -45.61 -25.16
CA SER A 4 55.44 -44.56 -25.61
C SER A 4 54.54 -44.03 -24.50
N SER A 5 54.05 -44.91 -23.60
CA SER A 5 53.21 -44.51 -22.47
C SER A 5 53.99 -43.76 -21.41
N GLN A 6 55.25 -44.11 -21.17
CA GLN A 6 56.13 -43.41 -20.25
C GLN A 6 56.50 -42.01 -20.73
N HIS A 7 56.70 -41.84 -22.05
CA HIS A 7 56.99 -40.55 -22.64
C HIS A 7 55.81 -39.59 -22.51
N LYS A 8 54.60 -40.07 -22.80
CA LYS A 8 53.37 -39.29 -22.68
C LYS A 8 53.01 -38.87 -21.22
N ILE A 9 53.34 -39.74 -20.25
CA ILE A 9 53.18 -39.40 -18.81
C ILE A 9 54.19 -38.31 -18.40
N LYS A 10 55.41 -38.30 -18.98
CA LYS A 10 56.42 -37.28 -18.68
C LYS A 10 56.06 -35.93 -19.28
N GLU A 11 55.48 -35.88 -20.47
CA GLU A 11 54.93 -34.66 -21.08
C GLU A 11 53.75 -34.09 -20.30
N LEU A 12 52.77 -34.90 -19.93
CA LEU A 12 51.62 -34.46 -19.12
C LEU A 12 52.03 -33.94 -17.74
N LYS A 13 53.06 -34.54 -17.11
CA LYS A 13 53.63 -34.00 -15.87
C LYS A 13 54.27 -32.63 -16.04
N LYS A 14 54.97 -32.38 -17.15
CA LYS A 14 55.56 -31.07 -17.46
C LYS A 14 54.43 -30.03 -17.68
N GLU A 15 53.40 -30.41 -18.39
CA GLU A 15 52.25 -29.52 -18.67
C GLU A 15 51.47 -29.17 -17.38
N ILE A 16 51.26 -30.15 -16.52
CA ILE A 16 50.67 -29.93 -15.19
C ILE A 16 51.51 -28.98 -14.33
N ASP A 17 52.85 -29.11 -14.36
CA ASP A 17 53.72 -28.23 -13.58
C ASP A 17 53.77 -26.82 -14.18
N LEU A 18 53.66 -26.67 -15.50
CA LEU A 18 53.53 -25.37 -16.17
C LEU A 18 52.20 -24.69 -15.77
N LEU A 19 51.10 -25.40 -15.86
CA LEU A 19 49.75 -24.92 -15.45
C LEU A 19 49.68 -24.58 -13.96
N LYS A 20 50.36 -25.32 -13.10
CA LYS A 20 50.49 -25.00 -11.67
C LYS A 20 51.24 -23.68 -11.44
N LYS A 21 52.34 -23.46 -12.20
CA LYS A 21 53.13 -22.20 -12.14
C LYS A 21 52.34 -21.01 -12.67
N GLU A 22 51.58 -21.17 -13.76
CA GLU A 22 50.67 -20.14 -14.27
C GLU A 22 49.54 -19.84 -13.30
N ASN A 23 48.90 -20.86 -12.73
CA ASN A 23 47.89 -20.71 -11.73
C ASN A 23 48.40 -20.01 -10.46
N GLN A 24 49.66 -20.27 -10.10
CA GLN A 24 50.32 -19.62 -8.97
C GLN A 24 50.63 -18.15 -9.28
N LYS A 25 51.04 -17.83 -10.54
CA LYS A 25 51.21 -16.44 -11.02
C LYS A 25 49.87 -15.70 -11.06
N LEU A 26 48.78 -16.34 -11.53
CA LEU A 26 47.43 -15.77 -11.54
C LEU A 26 46.93 -15.53 -10.14
N LYS A 27 47.19 -16.44 -9.19
CA LYS A 27 46.87 -16.25 -7.76
C LYS A 27 47.64 -15.08 -7.13
N VAL A 28 48.93 -14.89 -7.51
CA VAL A 28 49.72 -13.75 -7.02
C VAL A 28 49.28 -12.43 -7.64
N ILE A 29 48.84 -12.43 -8.90
CA ILE A 29 48.23 -11.25 -9.55
C ILE A 29 46.90 -10.94 -8.90
N HIS A 30 46.08 -11.95 -8.59
CA HIS A 30 44.83 -11.80 -7.88
C HIS A 30 45.03 -11.30 -6.43
N GLN A 31 46.07 -11.77 -5.73
CA GLN A 31 46.42 -11.30 -4.39
C GLN A 31 47.02 -9.89 -4.35
N LYS A 32 47.73 -9.45 -5.43
CA LYS A 32 48.26 -8.08 -5.55
C LYS A 32 47.17 -7.03 -5.79
N ASN A 33 45.98 -7.43 -6.23
CA ASN A 33 44.84 -6.55 -6.45
C ASN A 33 43.85 -6.53 -5.28
N ASN A 34 44.19 -7.07 -4.11
CA ASN A 34 43.34 -7.10 -2.91
C ASN A 34 43.26 -5.70 -2.23
N LYS A 35 42.93 -4.68 -3.01
CA LYS A 35 42.45 -3.42 -2.43
C LYS A 35 41.00 -3.65 -2.02
N PRO A 36 40.56 -3.13 -0.85
CA PRO A 36 39.19 -3.24 -0.44
C PRO A 36 38.26 -2.58 -1.48
N THR A 37 37.13 -3.18 -1.74
CA THR A 37 36.09 -2.67 -2.68
C THR A 37 35.20 -1.63 -2.04
N VAL A 38 35.28 -1.47 -0.71
CA VAL A 38 34.53 -0.51 0.08
C VAL A 38 35.37 -0.01 1.26
N LYS A 39 35.15 1.23 1.68
CA LYS A 39 35.75 1.77 2.90
C LYS A 39 34.65 2.11 3.90
N VAL A 40 34.83 1.69 5.14
CA VAL A 40 33.81 1.81 6.20
C VAL A 40 34.46 2.11 7.55
N PRO A 41 33.70 2.65 8.53
CA PRO A 41 34.16 2.79 9.91
C PRO A 41 34.59 1.45 10.51
N LYS A 42 35.62 1.47 11.36
CA LYS A 42 36.21 0.24 11.98
C LYS A 42 35.17 -0.66 12.68
N ALA A 43 34.19 -0.06 13.31
CA ALA A 43 33.17 -0.80 14.07
C ALA A 43 32.36 -1.78 13.21
N VAL A 44 32.12 -1.47 11.93
CA VAL A 44 31.33 -2.31 11.01
C VAL A 44 32.20 -3.10 10.03
N GLN A 45 33.51 -2.88 10.01
CA GLN A 45 34.45 -3.56 9.10
C GLN A 45 34.31 -5.10 9.09
N PRO A 46 34.09 -5.82 10.21
CA PRO A 46 33.94 -7.28 10.18
C PRO A 46 32.72 -7.76 9.35
N ILE A 47 31.63 -6.97 9.33
CA ILE A 47 30.43 -7.29 8.54
C ILE A 47 30.76 -7.12 7.05
N PHE A 48 31.43 -6.04 6.68
CA PHE A 48 31.82 -5.76 5.30
C PHE A 48 32.87 -6.73 4.77
N ASN A 49 33.80 -7.20 5.61
CA ASN A 49 34.76 -8.25 5.20
C ASN A 49 34.04 -9.56 4.81
N LYS A 50 32.97 -9.91 5.51
CA LYS A 50 32.12 -11.07 5.14
C LYS A 50 31.39 -10.82 3.82
N ALA A 51 30.87 -9.59 3.63
CA ALA A 51 30.22 -9.19 2.40
C ALA A 51 31.19 -9.21 1.19
N GLU A 52 32.43 -8.71 1.34
CA GLU A 52 33.45 -8.75 0.28
C GLU A 52 33.72 -10.18 -0.19
N LYS A 53 33.86 -11.13 0.75
CA LYS A 53 34.04 -12.54 0.38
C LYS A 53 32.79 -13.07 -0.35
N LEU A 54 31.60 -12.84 0.19
CA LEU A 54 30.34 -13.36 -0.35
C LEU A 54 30.07 -12.83 -1.77
N VAL A 55 30.24 -11.53 -1.98
CA VAL A 55 30.03 -10.89 -3.29
C VAL A 55 31.15 -11.29 -4.25
N GLY A 56 32.41 -11.38 -3.79
CA GLY A 56 33.52 -11.87 -4.60
C GLY A 56 33.29 -13.30 -5.13
N ASP A 57 32.79 -14.19 -4.24
CA ASP A 57 32.44 -15.57 -4.65
C ASP A 57 31.29 -15.57 -5.67
N TYR A 58 30.29 -14.69 -5.52
CA TYR A 58 29.20 -14.52 -6.47
C TYR A 58 29.71 -14.13 -7.87
N PHE A 59 30.55 -13.10 -7.96
CA PHE A 59 31.07 -12.59 -9.22
C PHE A 59 32.20 -13.47 -9.83
N SER A 60 32.81 -14.37 -9.05
CA SER A 60 33.80 -15.34 -9.57
C SER A 60 33.22 -16.30 -10.60
N SER A 61 31.88 -16.42 -10.65
CA SER A 61 31.17 -17.26 -11.63
C SER A 61 30.89 -16.57 -12.98
N LEU A 62 31.45 -15.38 -13.24
CA LEU A 62 31.32 -14.63 -14.49
C LEU A 62 31.74 -15.47 -15.70
N LYS A 63 30.86 -15.59 -16.69
CA LYS A 63 31.10 -16.31 -17.95
C LYS A 63 30.63 -15.47 -19.13
N PHE A 64 31.43 -15.51 -20.20
CA PHE A 64 31.08 -14.89 -21.47
C PHE A 64 30.73 -15.98 -22.48
N HIS A 65 29.61 -15.84 -23.14
CA HIS A 65 29.16 -16.70 -24.24
C HIS A 65 28.86 -15.83 -25.49
N PRO A 66 29.91 -15.35 -26.19
CA PRO A 66 29.73 -14.42 -27.31
C PRO A 66 28.93 -14.99 -28.47
N SER A 67 29.05 -16.30 -28.74
CA SER A 67 28.27 -17.01 -29.75
C SER A 67 26.75 -17.06 -29.47
N GLU A 68 26.36 -16.86 -28.20
CA GLU A 68 24.99 -16.80 -27.75
C GLU A 68 24.54 -15.37 -27.36
N GLY A 69 25.43 -14.38 -27.51
CA GLY A 69 25.18 -13.00 -27.07
C GLY A 69 24.88 -12.90 -25.59
N ARG A 70 25.54 -13.70 -24.74
CA ARG A 70 25.21 -13.86 -23.33
C ARG A 70 26.42 -13.65 -22.42
N ILE A 71 26.17 -12.86 -21.35
CA ILE A 71 27.06 -12.75 -20.19
C ILE A 71 26.26 -13.27 -19.01
N GLU A 72 26.85 -14.14 -18.22
CA GLU A 72 26.21 -14.80 -17.10
C GLU A 72 27.04 -14.69 -15.83
N ILE A 73 26.40 -14.34 -14.73
CA ILE A 73 26.98 -14.36 -13.38
C ILE A 73 25.99 -15.11 -12.49
N ASN A 74 26.41 -16.22 -11.91
CA ASN A 74 25.62 -17.04 -11.01
C ASN A 74 24.22 -17.41 -11.57
N LYS A 75 24.19 -17.78 -12.87
CA LYS A 75 22.98 -18.15 -13.64
C LYS A 75 22.03 -16.97 -13.96
N GLU A 76 22.41 -15.74 -13.65
CA GLU A 76 21.70 -14.55 -14.08
C GLU A 76 22.35 -13.94 -15.32
N ARG A 77 21.53 -13.45 -16.24
CA ARG A 77 22.00 -12.79 -17.46
C ARG A 77 22.31 -11.32 -17.20
N TYR A 78 23.52 -10.91 -17.57
CA TYR A 78 23.97 -9.53 -17.48
C TYR A 78 24.13 -8.90 -18.86
N VAL A 79 24.13 -7.57 -18.90
CA VAL A 79 24.35 -6.76 -20.10
C VAL A 79 25.43 -5.72 -19.79
N LEU A 80 26.40 -5.52 -20.69
CA LEU A 80 27.37 -4.45 -20.59
C LEU A 80 26.86 -3.23 -21.34
N ILE A 81 26.81 -2.11 -20.67
CA ILE A 81 26.42 -0.82 -21.24
C ILE A 81 27.55 0.18 -20.99
N ARG A 82 27.82 1.05 -22.01
CA ARG A 82 28.82 2.12 -21.84
C ARG A 82 28.32 3.11 -20.77
N ALA A 83 29.23 3.49 -19.86
CA ALA A 83 28.93 4.45 -18.78
C ALA A 83 28.40 5.80 -19.30
N SER A 84 28.97 6.33 -20.39
CA SER A 84 28.52 7.60 -20.99
C SER A 84 27.10 7.56 -21.53
N ALA A 85 26.63 6.39 -22.01
CA ALA A 85 25.29 6.21 -22.54
C ALA A 85 24.20 6.34 -21.46
N LEU A 86 24.51 5.93 -20.22
CA LEU A 86 23.62 6.06 -19.06
C LEU A 86 23.89 7.31 -18.21
N SER A 87 24.62 8.28 -18.72
CA SER A 87 24.99 9.51 -18.05
C SER A 87 24.75 10.72 -18.96
N HIS A 88 25.82 11.46 -19.32
CA HIS A 88 25.71 12.70 -20.08
C HIS A 88 25.08 12.54 -21.49
N GLU A 89 25.28 11.39 -22.19
CA GLU A 89 24.69 11.16 -23.50
C GLU A 89 23.16 11.07 -23.40
N PHE A 90 22.65 10.32 -22.44
CA PHE A 90 21.21 10.22 -22.20
C PHE A 90 20.58 11.58 -21.86
N LEU A 91 21.17 12.32 -20.92
CA LEU A 91 20.66 13.61 -20.49
C LEU A 91 20.67 14.65 -21.64
N ASN A 92 21.70 14.62 -22.49
CA ASN A 92 21.73 15.47 -23.68
C ASN A 92 20.63 15.10 -24.69
N SER A 93 20.41 13.80 -24.92
CA SER A 93 19.33 13.34 -25.82
C SER A 93 17.95 13.75 -25.31
N ILE A 94 17.71 13.68 -24.00
CA ILE A 94 16.46 14.15 -23.39
C ILE A 94 16.32 15.67 -23.50
N LYS A 95 17.40 16.42 -23.28
CA LYS A 95 17.41 17.88 -23.47
C LYS A 95 17.06 18.28 -24.89
N ASP A 96 17.60 17.57 -25.89
CA ASP A 96 17.31 17.83 -27.31
C ASP A 96 15.87 17.46 -27.67
N LEU A 97 15.34 16.39 -27.10
CA LEU A 97 13.95 15.92 -27.34
C LEU A 97 12.90 16.87 -26.76
N TYR A 98 13.16 17.42 -25.56
CA TYR A 98 12.23 18.30 -24.85
C TYR A 98 12.66 19.78 -24.86
N LYS A 99 13.42 20.20 -25.89
CA LYS A 99 13.93 21.58 -26.00
C LYS A 99 12.82 22.65 -26.02
N ASP A 100 11.61 22.28 -26.43
CA ASP A 100 10.41 23.12 -26.44
C ASP A 100 9.90 23.46 -25.03
N ARG A 101 10.23 22.66 -24.02
CA ARG A 101 9.87 22.87 -22.62
C ARG A 101 10.89 23.68 -21.82
N GLY A 102 12.03 23.98 -22.42
CA GLY A 102 13.16 24.61 -21.76
C GLY A 102 14.15 23.61 -21.15
N GLU A 103 15.40 24.08 -21.02
CA GLU A 103 16.54 23.23 -20.60
C GLU A 103 16.37 22.63 -19.20
N GLU A 104 15.86 23.42 -18.26
CA GLU A 104 15.70 23.02 -16.86
C GLU A 104 14.65 21.91 -16.70
N GLU A 105 13.47 22.07 -17.31
CA GLU A 105 12.43 21.04 -17.28
C GLU A 105 12.86 19.75 -17.99
N ALA A 106 13.51 19.87 -19.15
CA ALA A 106 14.02 18.72 -19.89
C ALA A 106 15.06 17.93 -19.07
N LEU A 107 16.00 18.61 -18.42
CA LEU A 107 16.97 17.97 -17.54
C LEU A 107 16.32 17.32 -16.32
N SER A 108 15.30 17.96 -15.73
CA SER A 108 14.53 17.39 -14.63
C SER A 108 13.84 16.09 -15.05
N ILE A 109 13.21 16.05 -16.22
CA ILE A 109 12.61 14.83 -16.78
C ILE A 109 13.65 13.72 -16.91
N GLY A 110 14.81 14.03 -17.51
CA GLY A 110 15.89 13.06 -17.72
C GLY A 110 16.46 12.52 -16.40
N LYS A 111 16.68 13.39 -15.42
CA LYS A 111 17.13 13.01 -14.08
C LYS A 111 16.12 12.08 -13.39
N ASN A 112 14.83 12.41 -13.47
CA ASN A 112 13.77 11.58 -12.87
C ASN A 112 13.73 10.18 -13.48
N ILE A 113 13.81 10.06 -14.79
CA ILE A 113 13.85 8.77 -15.48
C ILE A 113 15.06 7.94 -15.02
N LEU A 114 16.25 8.53 -14.98
CA LEU A 114 17.46 7.84 -14.57
C LEU A 114 17.41 7.40 -13.11
N PHE A 115 16.89 8.25 -12.25
CA PHE A 115 16.74 7.89 -10.82
C PHE A 115 15.73 6.75 -10.63
N ASP A 116 14.51 6.89 -11.16
CA ASP A 116 13.46 5.90 -10.99
C ASP A 116 13.88 4.53 -11.55
N MET A 117 14.50 4.52 -12.73
CA MET A 117 15.02 3.31 -13.33
C MET A 117 16.10 2.65 -12.44
N SER A 118 17.07 3.41 -11.98
CA SER A 118 18.16 2.88 -11.16
C SER A 118 17.69 2.50 -9.75
N HIS A 119 16.70 3.19 -9.20
CA HIS A 119 16.08 2.82 -7.92
C HIS A 119 15.44 1.42 -8.00
N VAL A 120 14.65 1.17 -9.05
CA VAL A 120 14.03 -0.15 -9.28
C VAL A 120 15.11 -1.22 -9.50
N LEU A 121 16.16 -0.92 -10.29
CA LEU A 121 17.28 -1.85 -10.45
C LEU A 121 17.94 -2.19 -9.12
N GLY A 122 18.25 -1.20 -8.29
CA GLY A 122 18.85 -1.42 -6.97
C GLY A 122 17.97 -2.23 -6.03
N LEU A 123 16.66 -1.98 -6.05
CA LEU A 123 15.68 -2.69 -5.24
C LEU A 123 15.58 -4.18 -5.63
N GLU A 124 15.47 -4.47 -6.92
CA GLU A 124 15.29 -5.84 -7.41
C GLU A 124 16.60 -6.64 -7.36
N ASP A 125 17.74 -6.02 -7.66
CA ASP A 125 19.06 -6.64 -7.48
C ASP A 125 19.30 -7.01 -6.02
N ALA A 126 18.96 -6.12 -5.08
CA ALA A 126 19.05 -6.39 -3.66
C ALA A 126 18.17 -7.57 -3.24
N ARG A 127 16.90 -7.56 -3.62
CA ARG A 127 15.94 -8.64 -3.30
C ARG A 127 16.42 -10.00 -3.81
N ASN A 128 16.88 -10.04 -5.07
CA ASN A 128 17.40 -11.24 -5.70
C ASN A 128 18.68 -11.74 -4.99
N PHE A 129 19.62 -10.83 -4.74
CA PHE A 129 20.88 -11.14 -4.06
C PHE A 129 20.64 -11.62 -2.62
N HIS A 130 19.81 -10.90 -1.84
CA HIS A 130 19.49 -11.27 -0.45
C HIS A 130 18.84 -12.67 -0.37
N LYS A 131 17.93 -12.97 -1.29
CA LYS A 131 17.29 -14.28 -1.38
C LYS A 131 18.28 -15.39 -1.72
N LYS A 132 19.11 -15.18 -2.76
CA LYS A 132 20.13 -16.16 -3.19
C LYS A 132 21.17 -16.43 -2.12
N MET A 133 21.64 -15.39 -1.46
CA MET A 133 22.67 -15.47 -0.41
C MET A 133 22.09 -15.73 1.00
N LYS A 134 20.77 -15.86 1.12
CA LYS A 134 20.05 -16.14 2.38
C LYS A 134 20.33 -15.12 3.49
N LEU A 135 20.52 -13.84 3.11
CA LEU A 135 20.77 -12.77 4.06
C LEU A 135 19.48 -12.40 4.78
N LYS A 136 19.52 -12.31 6.11
CA LYS A 136 18.31 -12.06 6.92
C LYS A 136 18.34 -10.71 7.62
N ASP A 137 19.46 -10.37 8.26
CA ASP A 137 19.54 -9.12 9.03
C ASP A 137 19.83 -7.90 8.14
N PRO A 138 19.28 -6.71 8.49
CA PRO A 138 19.39 -5.51 7.66
C PRO A 138 20.83 -5.04 7.39
N LEU A 139 21.73 -5.16 8.38
CA LEU A 139 23.11 -4.72 8.23
C LEU A 139 23.92 -5.63 7.28
N SER A 140 23.69 -6.95 7.35
CA SER A 140 24.30 -7.89 6.39
C SER A 140 23.77 -7.65 4.97
N LYS A 141 22.47 -7.34 4.82
CA LYS A 141 21.88 -6.97 3.54
C LYS A 141 22.48 -5.68 3.00
N LEU A 142 22.54 -4.63 3.83
CA LEU A 142 23.16 -3.35 3.48
C LEU A 142 24.63 -3.54 3.06
N SER A 143 25.43 -4.31 3.83
CA SER A 143 26.85 -4.43 3.61
C SER A 143 27.21 -5.04 2.25
N ALA A 144 26.36 -5.87 1.68
CA ALA A 144 26.55 -6.43 0.35
C ALA A 144 26.38 -5.39 -0.77
N GLY A 145 25.56 -4.36 -0.58
CA GLY A 145 25.27 -3.34 -1.60
C GLY A 145 26.50 -2.59 -2.11
N PRO A 146 27.25 -1.90 -1.26
CA PRO A 146 28.47 -1.19 -1.67
C PRO A 146 29.50 -2.08 -2.35
N VAL A 147 29.64 -3.33 -1.93
CA VAL A 147 30.55 -4.29 -2.55
C VAL A 147 30.01 -4.73 -3.92
N HIS A 148 28.74 -5.07 -4.03
CA HIS A 148 28.09 -5.41 -5.30
C HIS A 148 28.18 -4.24 -6.29
N PHE A 149 27.99 -3.01 -5.81
CA PHE A 149 28.10 -1.79 -6.56
C PHE A 149 29.49 -1.58 -7.18
N ALA A 150 30.56 -1.91 -6.42
CA ALA A 150 31.94 -1.88 -6.92
C ALA A 150 32.19 -2.95 -7.99
N TYR A 151 31.70 -4.18 -7.79
CA TYR A 151 31.87 -5.28 -8.75
C TYR A 151 31.11 -5.05 -10.06
N THR A 152 29.98 -4.36 -10.01
CA THR A 152 29.18 -3.99 -11.21
C THR A 152 29.69 -2.73 -11.91
N GLY A 153 30.71 -2.07 -11.37
CA GLY A 153 31.40 -0.94 -12.01
C GLY A 153 30.69 0.41 -11.82
N TRP A 154 29.77 0.53 -10.86
CA TRP A 154 29.04 1.78 -10.61
C TRP A 154 29.89 2.81 -9.86
N ALA A 155 30.37 2.46 -8.68
CA ALA A 155 31.22 3.32 -7.88
C ALA A 155 31.99 2.57 -6.79
N PHE A 156 33.05 3.17 -6.30
CA PHE A 156 33.64 2.83 -5.01
C PHE A 156 32.93 3.60 -3.91
N VAL A 157 32.52 2.92 -2.83
CA VAL A 157 31.78 3.52 -1.73
C VAL A 157 32.68 3.68 -0.50
N ASP A 158 32.71 4.89 0.06
CA ASP A 158 33.36 5.20 1.34
C ASP A 158 32.27 5.69 2.30
N ILE A 159 31.85 4.86 3.26
CA ILE A 159 30.86 5.22 4.28
C ILE A 159 31.53 6.04 5.36
N LEU A 160 31.01 7.25 5.60
CA LEU A 160 31.61 8.20 6.51
C LEU A 160 31.19 7.95 7.97
N PRO A 161 32.07 8.34 8.92
CA PRO A 161 31.73 8.32 10.36
C PRO A 161 30.47 9.16 10.65
N GLY A 162 29.70 8.77 11.67
CA GLY A 162 28.43 9.41 12.03
C GLY A 162 27.20 8.84 11.32
N SER A 163 27.39 7.90 10.37
CA SER A 163 26.29 7.13 9.79
C SER A 163 25.61 6.25 10.84
N LYS A 164 24.29 6.21 10.83
CA LYS A 164 23.42 5.44 11.75
C LYS A 164 22.40 4.65 10.95
N PRO A 165 22.76 3.49 10.40
CA PRO A 165 21.83 2.64 9.65
C PRO A 165 20.91 1.86 10.62
N THR A 166 19.88 2.52 11.13
CA THR A 166 18.86 1.95 12.04
C THR A 166 17.57 1.65 11.25
N PRO A 167 16.78 0.61 11.61
CA PRO A 167 15.53 0.29 10.93
C PRO A 167 14.37 1.14 11.45
N ASP A 168 14.55 2.45 11.55
CA ASP A 168 13.58 3.39 12.08
C ASP A 168 13.73 4.78 11.41
N GLU A 169 12.89 5.73 11.80
CA GLU A 169 12.86 7.10 11.26
C GLU A 169 14.14 7.91 11.48
N ASN A 170 15.07 7.44 12.31
CA ASN A 170 16.36 8.08 12.57
C ASN A 170 17.47 7.52 11.67
N PHE A 171 17.10 6.70 10.68
CA PHE A 171 18.05 6.19 9.68
C PHE A 171 18.82 7.35 9.04
N PHE A 172 20.14 7.24 9.03
CA PHE A 172 21.00 8.21 8.38
C PHE A 172 22.30 7.54 7.91
N ILE A 173 22.65 7.68 6.63
CA ILE A 173 23.96 7.32 6.10
C ILE A 173 24.51 8.50 5.32
N LYS A 174 25.78 8.86 5.61
CA LYS A 174 26.58 9.77 4.79
C LYS A 174 27.73 8.98 4.17
N TYR A 175 27.85 9.07 2.84
CA TYR A 175 28.86 8.33 2.11
C TYR A 175 29.38 9.15 0.93
N ARG A 176 30.52 8.73 0.37
CA ARG A 176 31.08 9.36 -0.82
C ARG A 176 31.53 8.33 -1.84
N HIS A 177 31.56 8.75 -3.09
CA HIS A 177 32.08 8.01 -4.21
C HIS A 177 33.33 8.72 -4.75
N PRO A 178 34.55 8.33 -4.34
CA PRO A 178 35.78 8.84 -4.92
C PRO A 178 35.89 8.52 -6.41
N TYR A 179 35.27 7.41 -6.82
CA TYR A 179 35.14 6.96 -8.19
C TYR A 179 33.69 6.67 -8.48
N SER A 180 33.10 7.40 -9.44
CA SER A 180 31.71 7.28 -9.88
C SER A 180 31.66 7.22 -11.38
N PHE A 181 30.96 6.24 -11.96
CA PHE A 181 30.87 6.11 -13.41
C PHE A 181 30.23 7.34 -14.08
N GLU A 182 29.25 7.96 -13.43
CA GLU A 182 28.56 9.14 -13.95
C GLU A 182 29.48 10.36 -13.94
N ALA A 183 30.08 10.70 -12.79
CA ALA A 183 31.01 11.82 -12.70
C ALA A 183 32.24 11.65 -13.60
N ASP A 184 32.80 10.45 -13.66
CA ASP A 184 33.94 10.14 -14.53
C ASP A 184 33.55 10.29 -16.02
N SER A 185 32.37 9.89 -16.42
CA SER A 185 31.87 10.08 -17.80
C SER A 185 31.72 11.56 -18.15
N TRP A 186 31.17 12.37 -17.24
CA TRP A 186 31.07 13.81 -17.43
C TRP A 186 32.45 14.47 -17.56
N ILE A 187 33.36 14.17 -16.64
CA ILE A 187 34.74 14.72 -16.67
C ILE A 187 35.48 14.34 -17.96
N LYS A 188 35.37 13.07 -18.36
CA LYS A 188 35.99 12.59 -19.61
C LYS A 188 35.40 13.22 -20.86
N SER A 189 34.15 13.63 -20.85
CA SER A 189 33.53 14.34 -21.98
C SER A 189 34.01 15.78 -22.14
N GLY A 190 34.81 16.30 -21.21
CA GLY A 190 35.26 17.70 -21.19
C GLY A 190 34.18 18.69 -20.76
N LYS A 191 32.96 18.23 -20.39
CA LYS A 191 31.85 19.07 -20.00
C LYS A 191 31.87 19.30 -18.49
N LYS A 192 31.59 20.54 -18.06
CA LYS A 192 31.35 20.87 -16.65
C LYS A 192 29.85 20.86 -16.39
N SER A 193 29.46 20.41 -15.23
CA SER A 193 28.08 20.49 -14.76
C SER A 193 27.95 21.59 -13.70
N THR A 194 26.82 22.30 -13.69
CA THR A 194 26.46 23.24 -12.62
C THR A 194 25.74 22.57 -11.46
N THR A 195 25.20 21.36 -11.71
CA THR A 195 24.43 20.57 -10.74
C THR A 195 25.05 19.18 -10.53
N PRO A 196 24.73 18.47 -9.43
CA PRO A 196 25.10 17.08 -9.24
C PRO A 196 24.60 16.19 -10.38
N VAL A 197 25.44 15.21 -10.80
CA VAL A 197 25.16 14.36 -11.97
C VAL A 197 25.09 12.87 -11.66
N CYS A 198 25.37 12.43 -10.43
CA CYS A 198 25.38 11.03 -10.06
C CYS A 198 23.98 10.53 -9.66
N ILE A 199 23.05 10.67 -10.59
CA ILE A 199 21.61 10.43 -10.37
C ILE A 199 21.32 8.94 -10.25
N MET A 200 21.87 8.13 -11.14
CA MET A 200 21.68 6.68 -11.09
C MET A 200 22.36 6.06 -9.86
N ASN A 201 23.52 6.56 -9.47
CA ASN A 201 24.17 6.12 -8.24
C ASN A 201 23.30 6.38 -7.00
N ALA A 202 22.65 7.55 -6.94
CA ALA A 202 21.72 7.89 -5.86
C ALA A 202 20.50 6.97 -5.87
N GLY A 203 19.90 6.74 -7.05
CA GLY A 203 18.73 5.88 -7.20
C GLY A 203 19.02 4.44 -6.81
N TYR A 204 20.07 3.83 -7.36
CA TYR A 204 20.44 2.44 -7.07
C TYR A 204 20.74 2.23 -5.57
N SER A 205 21.54 3.13 -4.97
CA SER A 205 21.82 3.08 -3.54
C SER A 205 20.57 3.17 -2.68
N SER A 206 19.61 4.03 -3.05
CA SER A 206 18.31 4.15 -2.38
C SER A 206 17.54 2.84 -2.44
N GLY A 207 17.39 2.25 -3.64
CA GLY A 207 16.63 1.02 -3.85
C GLY A 207 17.24 -0.18 -3.11
N TRP A 208 18.56 -0.35 -3.19
CA TRP A 208 19.24 -1.42 -2.45
C TRP A 208 19.04 -1.32 -0.94
N THR A 209 19.17 -0.10 -0.40
CA THR A 209 19.07 0.13 1.03
C THR A 209 17.60 0.00 1.50
N GLU A 210 16.65 0.46 0.70
CA GLU A 210 15.22 0.27 0.93
C GLU A 210 14.87 -1.23 1.05
N ALA A 211 15.36 -2.07 0.12
CA ALA A 211 15.18 -3.52 0.20
C ALA A 211 15.90 -4.16 1.40
N SER A 212 16.94 -3.51 1.94
CA SER A 212 17.70 -4.02 3.08
C SER A 212 16.98 -3.79 4.41
N PHE A 213 16.31 -2.65 4.57
CA PHE A 213 15.66 -2.21 5.80
C PHE A 213 14.11 -2.31 5.77
N ASP A 214 13.54 -2.63 4.59
CA ASP A 214 12.09 -2.70 4.37
C ASP A 214 11.34 -1.42 4.77
N MET A 215 11.96 -0.27 4.46
CA MET A 215 11.41 1.06 4.72
C MET A 215 11.81 2.03 3.60
N PRO A 216 10.97 3.04 3.28
CA PRO A 216 11.28 4.03 2.26
C PRO A 216 12.55 4.81 2.59
N LEU A 217 13.50 4.81 1.66
CA LEU A 217 14.77 5.52 1.80
C LEU A 217 15.13 6.23 0.50
N THR A 218 15.75 7.37 0.62
CA THR A 218 16.21 8.13 -0.54
C THR A 218 17.59 8.70 -0.30
N SER A 219 18.35 8.82 -1.38
CA SER A 219 19.71 9.36 -1.38
C SER A 219 19.77 10.62 -2.23
N VAL A 220 20.51 11.61 -1.78
CA VAL A 220 20.74 12.88 -2.47
C VAL A 220 22.23 13.15 -2.53
N GLU A 221 22.75 13.50 -3.73
CA GLU A 221 24.11 13.95 -3.93
C GLU A 221 24.23 15.43 -3.49
N ILE A 222 25.10 15.71 -2.52
CA ILE A 222 25.30 17.07 -1.96
C ILE A 222 26.59 17.75 -2.46
N SER A 223 27.54 17.00 -3.01
CA SER A 223 28.71 17.50 -3.74
C SER A 223 29.05 16.57 -4.87
N CYS A 224 29.60 17.07 -5.99
CA CYS A 224 29.83 16.30 -7.19
C CYS A 224 31.15 16.68 -7.87
N ARG A 225 31.97 15.69 -8.20
CA ARG A 225 33.24 15.87 -8.92
C ARG A 225 33.07 16.54 -10.28
N ALA A 226 31.97 16.26 -11.00
CA ALA A 226 31.66 16.90 -12.27
C ALA A 226 31.36 18.40 -12.15
N LYS A 227 31.02 18.89 -10.95
CA LYS A 227 30.93 20.31 -10.61
C LYS A 227 32.29 20.95 -10.29
N GLY A 228 33.28 20.15 -9.99
CA GLY A 228 34.59 20.58 -9.50
C GLY A 228 34.83 20.33 -8.02
N ASP A 229 33.88 19.73 -7.32
CA ASP A 229 34.07 19.30 -5.93
C ASP A 229 35.10 18.19 -5.82
N LYS A 230 35.69 17.98 -4.64
CA LYS A 230 36.71 16.95 -4.41
C LYS A 230 36.15 15.52 -4.56
N ASP A 231 34.99 15.27 -4.03
CA ASP A 231 34.33 13.96 -4.00
C ASP A 231 32.85 14.12 -4.33
N CYS A 232 32.23 13.06 -4.89
CA CYS A 232 30.77 12.93 -4.95
C CYS A 232 30.29 12.47 -3.57
N THR A 233 29.59 13.31 -2.83
CA THR A 233 29.12 13.01 -1.48
C THR A 233 27.60 12.93 -1.46
N PHE A 234 27.11 11.93 -0.75
CA PHE A 234 25.68 11.63 -0.65
C PHE A 234 25.25 11.58 0.81
N ILE A 235 23.99 11.92 1.03
CA ILE A 235 23.26 11.61 2.25
C ILE A 235 22.07 10.73 1.91
N MET A 236 21.73 9.83 2.82
CA MET A 236 20.59 8.94 2.69
C MET A 236 19.80 8.96 4.00
N ALA A 237 18.49 9.14 3.89
CA ALA A 237 17.55 9.17 5.00
C ALA A 237 16.12 8.85 4.52
N PRO A 238 15.13 8.68 5.41
CA PRO A 238 13.73 8.67 5.04
C PRO A 238 13.35 9.94 4.26
N PRO A 239 12.49 9.85 3.22
CA PRO A 239 12.16 10.98 2.35
C PRO A 239 11.63 12.22 3.09
N ASP A 240 10.86 12.03 4.17
CA ASP A 240 10.32 13.11 5.00
C ASP A 240 11.36 13.77 5.93
N LYS A 241 12.50 13.12 6.15
CA LYS A 241 13.57 13.58 7.05
C LYS A 241 14.81 14.12 6.32
N ILE A 242 14.97 13.83 5.03
CA ILE A 242 16.20 14.12 4.29
C ILE A 242 16.58 15.61 4.35
N ASP A 243 15.61 16.52 4.34
CA ASP A 243 15.82 17.97 4.40
C ASP A 243 16.53 18.42 5.69
N ASN A 244 16.38 17.66 6.78
CA ASN A 244 17.04 17.98 8.06
C ASN A 244 18.57 17.81 8.00
N TYR A 245 19.04 17.03 7.01
CA TYR A 245 20.44 16.69 6.82
C TYR A 245 21.09 17.44 5.67
N LEU A 246 20.31 18.22 4.88
CA LEU A 246 20.86 19.03 3.81
C LEU A 246 21.66 20.20 4.38
N PRO A 247 22.79 20.60 3.75
CA PRO A 247 23.52 21.78 4.15
C PRO A 247 22.63 23.02 4.11
N LYS A 248 22.53 23.74 5.23
CA LYS A 248 21.83 25.03 5.25
C LYS A 248 22.69 26.04 4.48
N ASN A 249 22.13 26.65 3.44
CA ASN A 249 22.80 27.68 2.67
C ASN A 249 23.09 28.92 3.60
N GLU A 250 24.31 29.04 4.06
CA GLU A 250 24.74 30.16 4.90
C GLU A 250 25.02 31.47 4.13
N SER A 251 25.02 31.48 2.81
CA SER A 251 25.21 32.73 2.05
C SER A 251 24.33 32.83 0.83
N LYS A 252 23.59 33.92 0.73
CA LYS A 252 22.78 34.31 -0.45
C LYS A 252 23.61 34.56 -1.73
N LYS A 253 24.95 34.42 -1.71
CA LYS A 253 25.84 34.70 -2.82
C LYS A 253 26.27 33.46 -3.63
N ASP A 254 26.27 32.28 -3.05
CA ASP A 254 26.55 31.03 -3.76
C ASP A 254 25.25 30.26 -3.98
N LYS A 255 24.53 30.63 -5.04
CA LYS A 255 23.39 29.86 -5.56
C LYS A 255 23.83 28.52 -6.17
N HIS A 256 24.55 27.71 -5.43
CA HIS A 256 24.57 26.27 -5.68
C HIS A 256 23.31 25.70 -5.04
N VAL A 257 22.18 25.90 -5.71
CA VAL A 257 20.91 25.25 -5.34
C VAL A 257 21.19 23.74 -5.39
N ILE A 258 21.18 23.11 -4.22
CA ILE A 258 21.07 21.65 -4.16
C ILE A 258 19.68 21.37 -4.70
N GLU A 259 19.60 21.04 -5.99
CA GLU A 259 18.36 20.57 -6.59
C GLU A 259 17.96 19.28 -5.86
N ILE A 260 16.94 19.34 -5.04
CA ILE A 260 16.23 18.14 -4.59
C ILE A 260 15.48 17.66 -5.83
N PRO A 261 15.82 16.49 -6.38
CA PRO A 261 15.16 16.02 -7.59
C PRO A 261 13.65 15.90 -7.38
N SER A 262 12.86 16.19 -8.40
CA SER A 262 11.39 16.21 -8.31
C SER A 262 10.77 14.86 -7.88
N PHE A 263 11.47 13.73 -8.10
CA PHE A 263 11.03 12.44 -7.59
C PHE A 263 11.01 12.39 -6.05
N LEU A 264 11.92 13.10 -5.38
CA LEU A 264 11.97 13.18 -3.93
C LEU A 264 10.73 13.90 -3.39
N GLU A 265 10.35 14.99 -4.03
CA GLU A 265 9.13 15.73 -3.70
C GLU A 265 7.89 14.85 -3.93
N ARG A 266 7.83 14.14 -5.07
CA ARG A 266 6.76 13.18 -5.36
C ARG A 266 6.69 12.09 -4.30
N LYS A 267 7.81 11.47 -3.92
CA LYS A 267 7.86 10.43 -2.88
C LYS A 267 7.41 10.96 -1.52
N LYS A 268 7.81 12.19 -1.15
CA LYS A 268 7.33 12.88 0.05
C LYS A 268 5.81 13.09 0.04
N VAL A 269 5.27 13.49 -1.10
CA VAL A 269 3.82 13.70 -1.27
C VAL A 269 3.07 12.36 -1.17
N GLU A 270 3.56 11.32 -1.82
CA GLU A 270 2.98 9.97 -1.76
C GLU A 270 2.96 9.42 -0.32
N GLU A 271 4.04 9.57 0.44
CA GLU A 271 4.09 9.14 1.84
C GLU A 271 3.17 9.93 2.74
N LYS A 272 3.15 11.28 2.60
CA LYS A 272 2.21 12.13 3.35
C LYS A 272 0.76 11.76 3.04
N LEU A 273 0.46 11.49 1.77
CA LEU A 273 -0.87 11.08 1.35
C LEU A 273 -1.25 9.72 1.93
N SER A 274 -0.34 8.74 1.87
CA SER A 274 -0.53 7.40 2.44
C SER A 274 -0.74 7.46 3.97
N SER A 275 0.10 8.21 4.67
CA SER A 275 -0.03 8.42 6.12
C SER A 275 -1.36 9.10 6.48
N SER A 276 -1.72 10.17 5.76
CA SER A 276 -2.99 10.89 5.98
C SER A 276 -4.21 10.01 5.67
N LEU A 277 -4.11 9.13 4.66
CA LEU A 277 -5.18 8.19 4.34
C LEU A 277 -5.37 7.17 5.48
N ALA A 278 -4.28 6.57 5.96
CA ALA A 278 -4.31 5.62 7.07
C ALA A 278 -4.87 6.24 8.36
N GLU A 279 -4.48 7.49 8.66
CA GLU A 279 -5.03 8.24 9.79
C GLU A 279 -6.54 8.49 9.65
N LYS A 280 -6.99 8.92 8.46
CA LYS A 280 -8.42 9.13 8.19
C LYS A 280 -9.22 7.83 8.31
N GLU A 281 -8.70 6.73 7.79
CA GLU A 281 -9.35 5.41 7.93
C GLU A 281 -9.45 4.98 9.40
N PHE A 282 -8.40 5.21 10.18
CA PHE A 282 -8.40 4.93 11.62
C PHE A 282 -9.45 5.78 12.35
N LEU A 283 -9.49 7.10 12.08
CA LEU A 283 -10.45 8.03 12.69
C LEU A 283 -11.89 7.65 12.33
N LEU A 284 -12.17 7.30 11.08
CA LEU A 284 -13.50 6.85 10.66
C LEU A 284 -13.93 5.58 11.39
N LYS A 285 -13.06 4.59 11.55
CA LYS A 285 -13.34 3.39 12.34
C LYS A 285 -13.65 3.73 13.79
N GLU A 286 -12.88 4.61 14.40
CA GLU A 286 -13.11 5.04 15.78
C GLU A 286 -14.45 5.80 15.93
N ILE A 287 -14.82 6.65 14.96
CA ILE A 287 -16.13 7.31 14.93
C ILE A 287 -17.26 6.28 14.90
N HIS A 288 -17.21 5.31 14.00
CA HIS A 288 -18.24 4.28 13.91
C HIS A 288 -18.34 3.45 15.21
N HIS A 289 -17.19 3.12 15.80
CA HIS A 289 -17.17 2.43 17.10
C HIS A 289 -17.79 3.26 18.21
N ARG A 290 -17.49 4.56 18.29
CA ARG A 290 -18.11 5.47 19.29
C ARG A 290 -19.59 5.68 19.07
N VAL A 291 -20.03 5.84 17.81
CA VAL A 291 -21.46 5.96 17.49
C VAL A 291 -22.22 4.70 17.93
N LYS A 292 -21.71 3.50 17.61
CA LYS A 292 -22.28 2.23 18.08
C LYS A 292 -22.39 2.21 19.61
N ASN A 293 -21.30 2.55 20.33
CA ASN A 293 -21.30 2.53 21.80
C ASN A 293 -22.32 3.53 22.39
N ASN A 294 -22.41 4.72 21.83
CA ASN A 294 -23.39 5.73 22.26
C ASN A 294 -24.83 5.25 22.03
N LEU A 295 -25.11 4.64 20.87
CA LEU A 295 -26.42 4.07 20.57
C LEU A 295 -26.77 2.91 21.52
N GLN A 296 -25.79 2.09 21.92
CA GLN A 296 -25.98 1.03 22.91
C GLN A 296 -26.28 1.59 24.29
N ILE A 297 -25.59 2.66 24.72
CA ILE A 297 -25.88 3.33 26.01
C ILE A 297 -27.26 3.92 26.01
N ILE A 298 -27.69 4.62 24.94
CA ILE A 298 -29.02 5.19 24.81
C ILE A 298 -30.10 4.09 24.86
N SER A 299 -29.88 2.98 24.12
CA SER A 299 -30.80 1.84 24.16
C SER A 299 -30.90 1.24 25.55
N SER A 300 -29.81 1.12 26.29
CA SER A 300 -29.79 0.59 27.65
C SER A 300 -30.54 1.51 28.63
N LEU A 301 -30.31 2.83 28.53
CA LEU A 301 -31.02 3.81 29.37
C LEU A 301 -32.53 3.79 29.11
N LEU A 302 -32.95 3.73 27.84
CA LEU A 302 -34.38 3.64 27.49
C LEU A 302 -35.00 2.33 27.99
N ASN A 303 -34.26 1.20 27.92
CA ASN A 303 -34.72 -0.07 28.48
C ASN A 303 -34.91 0.01 29.99
N LEU A 304 -33.99 0.61 30.73
CA LEU A 304 -34.10 0.79 32.18
C LEU A 304 -35.33 1.67 32.53
N GLN A 305 -35.55 2.75 31.79
CA GLN A 305 -36.72 3.59 31.97
C GLN A 305 -38.02 2.86 31.66
N ALA A 306 -38.05 2.05 30.60
CA ALA A 306 -39.21 1.26 30.21
C ALA A 306 -39.62 0.20 31.27
N GLN A 307 -38.66 -0.29 32.07
CA GLN A 307 -38.94 -1.26 33.15
C GLN A 307 -39.75 -0.66 34.30
N GLY A 308 -39.61 0.64 34.56
CA GLY A 308 -40.36 1.37 35.61
C GLY A 308 -41.69 1.91 35.15
N ILE A 309 -42.15 1.61 33.93
CA ILE A 309 -43.41 2.09 33.36
C ILE A 309 -44.47 0.99 33.44
N ASP A 310 -45.54 1.25 34.16
CA ASP A 310 -46.66 0.32 34.29
C ASP A 310 -47.65 0.42 33.12
N ASP A 311 -47.74 1.60 32.47
CA ASP A 311 -48.66 1.82 31.35
C ASP A 311 -48.18 1.09 30.09
N PRO A 312 -48.94 0.08 29.58
CA PRO A 312 -48.56 -0.72 28.43
C PRO A 312 -48.32 0.09 27.14
N ILE A 313 -49.09 1.16 26.93
CA ILE A 313 -49.01 2.00 25.73
C ILE A 313 -47.71 2.78 25.74
N THR A 314 -47.36 3.37 26.87
CA THR A 314 -46.06 4.10 27.01
C THR A 314 -44.90 3.15 26.90
N LYS A 315 -44.93 1.98 27.51
CA LYS A 315 -43.88 0.95 27.41
C LYS A 315 -43.66 0.48 25.97
N GLU A 316 -44.75 0.33 25.21
CA GLU A 316 -44.68 -0.01 23.79
C GLU A 316 -43.94 1.06 22.98
N LYS A 317 -44.19 2.36 23.19
CA LYS A 317 -43.48 3.47 22.54
C LYS A 317 -41.98 3.48 22.82
N TYR A 318 -41.56 3.12 24.05
CA TYR A 318 -40.14 2.95 24.38
C TYR A 318 -39.53 1.79 23.60
N THR A 319 -40.23 0.64 23.51
CA THR A 319 -39.74 -0.53 22.75
C THR A 319 -39.58 -0.20 21.27
N GLU A 320 -40.47 0.57 20.66
CA GLU A 320 -40.34 1.06 19.29
C GLU A 320 -39.09 1.94 19.11
N SER A 321 -38.91 2.89 20.03
CA SER A 321 -37.74 3.80 20.00
C SER A 321 -36.43 3.03 20.13
N ILE A 322 -36.35 2.03 21.00
CA ILE A 322 -35.21 1.13 21.17
C ILE A 322 -34.93 0.34 19.87
N GLY A 323 -36.00 -0.17 19.23
CA GLY A 323 -35.88 -0.88 17.95
C GLY A 323 -35.28 -0.02 16.84
N ARG A 324 -35.68 1.26 16.74
CA ARG A 324 -35.11 2.23 15.79
C ARG A 324 -33.60 2.47 16.04
N ILE A 325 -33.24 2.71 17.30
CA ILE A 325 -31.85 2.92 17.70
C ILE A 325 -31.00 1.66 17.42
N LYS A 326 -31.55 0.47 17.68
CA LYS A 326 -30.87 -0.79 17.44
C LYS A 326 -30.61 -1.03 15.94
N SER A 327 -31.56 -0.67 15.08
CA SER A 327 -31.42 -0.75 13.63
C SER A 327 -30.24 0.09 13.16
N MET A 328 -30.05 1.29 13.70
CA MET A 328 -28.87 2.14 13.40
C MET A 328 -27.57 1.53 13.95
N ALA A 329 -27.61 0.98 15.17
CA ALA A 329 -26.41 0.41 15.79
C ALA A 329 -25.85 -0.81 15.01
N ILE A 330 -26.73 -1.65 14.43
CA ILE A 330 -26.35 -2.78 13.58
C ILE A 330 -25.53 -2.30 12.36
N ILE A 331 -25.95 -1.22 11.73
CA ILE A 331 -25.25 -0.64 10.57
C ILE A 331 -23.83 -0.23 10.97
N HIS A 332 -23.69 0.53 12.06
CA HIS A 332 -22.39 0.99 12.54
C HIS A 332 -21.48 -0.17 12.97
N GLU A 333 -22.05 -1.27 13.45
CA GLU A 333 -21.29 -2.48 13.76
C GLU A 333 -20.75 -3.17 12.51
N LEU A 334 -21.58 -3.31 11.47
CA LEU A 334 -21.16 -3.91 10.20
C LEU A 334 -20.10 -3.06 9.49
N LEU A 335 -20.22 -1.73 9.54
CA LEU A 335 -19.19 -0.82 9.02
C LEU A 335 -17.86 -0.97 9.72
N TYR A 336 -17.86 -1.04 11.03
CA TYR A 336 -16.62 -1.24 11.80
C TYR A 336 -15.90 -2.53 11.40
N ARG A 337 -16.66 -3.60 11.07
CA ARG A 337 -16.12 -4.89 10.61
C ARG A 337 -15.74 -4.88 9.12
N SER A 338 -16.19 -3.90 8.34
CA SER A 338 -15.95 -3.80 6.90
C SER A 338 -14.59 -3.19 6.58
N LYS A 339 -14.02 -3.60 5.44
CA LYS A 339 -12.84 -2.93 4.85
C LYS A 339 -13.21 -1.60 4.18
N ASN A 340 -14.45 -1.44 3.76
CA ASN A 340 -14.97 -0.21 3.17
C ASN A 340 -15.91 0.47 4.18
N LEU A 341 -15.60 1.72 4.56
CA LEU A 341 -16.29 2.47 5.60
C LEU A 341 -17.51 3.26 5.10
N SER A 342 -17.80 3.22 3.80
CA SER A 342 -18.94 3.94 3.18
C SER A 342 -20.06 3.03 2.72
N THR A 343 -19.81 1.74 2.57
CA THR A 343 -20.78 0.76 2.06
C THR A 343 -20.86 -0.48 2.94
N ILE A 344 -22.03 -1.10 2.99
CA ILE A 344 -22.27 -2.34 3.71
C ILE A 344 -22.81 -3.43 2.78
N LYS A 345 -22.57 -4.69 3.14
CA LYS A 345 -23.17 -5.83 2.44
C LYS A 345 -24.64 -5.93 2.78
N ILE A 346 -25.47 -5.60 1.82
CA ILE A 346 -26.92 -5.47 2.03
C ILE A 346 -27.57 -6.73 2.57
N LYS A 347 -27.16 -7.92 2.12
CA LYS A 347 -27.73 -9.18 2.59
C LYS A 347 -27.39 -9.44 4.05
N GLU A 348 -26.10 -9.29 4.46
CA GLU A 348 -25.68 -9.49 5.85
C GLU A 348 -26.43 -8.52 6.79
N TYR A 349 -26.58 -7.27 6.38
CA TYR A 349 -27.34 -6.27 7.12
C TYR A 349 -28.81 -6.66 7.33
N LEU A 350 -29.48 -7.04 6.24
CA LEU A 350 -30.91 -7.40 6.32
C LEU A 350 -31.16 -8.69 7.08
N ASP A 351 -30.24 -9.68 6.97
CA ASP A 351 -30.30 -10.92 7.75
C ASP A 351 -30.20 -10.63 9.26
N GLU A 352 -29.25 -9.79 9.70
CA GLU A 352 -29.09 -9.42 11.12
C GLU A 352 -30.28 -8.60 11.63
N LEU A 353 -30.73 -7.60 10.84
CA LEU A 353 -31.82 -6.73 11.21
C LEU A 353 -33.17 -7.48 11.35
N VAL A 354 -33.52 -8.27 10.33
CA VAL A 354 -34.79 -9.04 10.34
C VAL A 354 -34.76 -10.08 11.44
N SER A 355 -33.63 -10.73 11.68
CA SER A 355 -33.47 -11.67 12.80
C SER A 355 -33.67 -10.99 14.16
N TYR A 356 -33.05 -9.81 14.35
CA TYR A 356 -33.23 -9.03 15.58
C TYR A 356 -34.73 -8.65 15.83
N ILE A 357 -35.42 -8.11 14.82
CA ILE A 357 -36.81 -7.69 14.93
C ILE A 357 -37.70 -8.90 15.19
N THR A 358 -37.47 -9.99 14.48
CA THR A 358 -38.23 -11.23 14.65
C THR A 358 -38.11 -11.77 16.08
N ASN A 359 -36.89 -11.83 16.62
CA ASN A 359 -36.65 -12.30 17.99
C ASN A 359 -37.26 -11.35 19.06
N THR A 360 -37.37 -10.05 18.74
CA THR A 360 -37.96 -9.07 19.68
C THR A 360 -39.48 -9.15 19.74
N TYR A 361 -40.16 -9.35 18.61
CA TYR A 361 -41.63 -9.24 18.53
C TYR A 361 -42.35 -10.58 18.34
N ASN A 362 -41.69 -11.62 17.83
CA ASN A 362 -42.31 -12.93 17.56
C ASN A 362 -41.89 -13.97 18.61
N LEU A 363 -42.13 -13.66 19.87
CA LEU A 363 -41.71 -14.49 21.03
C LEU A 363 -42.29 -15.92 20.97
N ASP A 364 -43.52 -16.08 20.52
CA ASP A 364 -44.21 -17.38 20.43
C ASP A 364 -43.84 -18.17 19.15
N LYS A 365 -43.02 -17.59 18.26
CA LYS A 365 -42.61 -18.18 16.96
C LYS A 365 -43.79 -18.63 16.08
N LYS A 366 -44.94 -17.98 16.21
CA LYS A 366 -46.18 -18.29 15.46
C LYS A 366 -46.16 -17.75 14.04
N ILE A 367 -45.34 -16.71 13.79
CA ILE A 367 -45.28 -16.02 12.51
C ILE A 367 -43.99 -16.42 11.78
N THR A 368 -44.10 -16.88 10.53
CA THR A 368 -42.93 -17.18 9.67
C THR A 368 -42.49 -15.92 8.98
N VAL A 369 -41.20 -15.60 9.06
CA VAL A 369 -40.58 -14.47 8.33
C VAL A 369 -39.75 -14.98 7.20
N ASN A 370 -40.03 -14.51 5.98
CA ASN A 370 -39.29 -14.86 4.76
C ASN A 370 -38.50 -13.64 4.26
N LEU A 371 -37.19 -13.71 4.29
CA LEU A 371 -36.31 -12.68 3.70
C LEU A 371 -35.82 -13.08 2.32
N GLN A 372 -36.04 -12.23 1.32
CA GLN A 372 -35.62 -12.42 -0.05
C GLN A 372 -34.79 -11.22 -0.51
N VAL A 373 -33.51 -11.42 -0.77
CA VAL A 373 -32.61 -10.38 -1.28
C VAL A 373 -32.09 -10.78 -2.66
N LYS A 374 -32.53 -10.07 -3.69
CA LYS A 374 -32.15 -10.28 -5.09
C LYS A 374 -31.63 -8.97 -5.67
N VAL A 375 -30.38 -8.68 -5.38
CA VAL A 375 -29.68 -7.46 -5.82
C VAL A 375 -28.47 -7.81 -6.64
N GLN A 376 -28.17 -7.03 -7.67
CA GLN A 376 -26.96 -7.19 -8.50
C GLN A 376 -25.73 -6.65 -7.73
N GLN A 377 -25.88 -5.51 -7.08
CA GLN A 377 -24.85 -4.93 -6.23
C GLN A 377 -24.91 -5.53 -4.83
N LYS A 378 -23.81 -6.16 -4.41
CA LYS A 378 -23.72 -6.77 -3.07
C LYS A 378 -23.60 -5.72 -1.95
N PHE A 379 -23.24 -4.50 -2.27
CA PHE A 379 -23.00 -3.40 -1.35
C PHE A 379 -23.99 -2.27 -1.58
N ILE A 380 -24.40 -1.62 -0.49
CA ILE A 380 -25.29 -0.45 -0.50
C ILE A 380 -24.65 0.68 0.32
N ASP A 381 -24.85 1.92 -0.14
CA ASP A 381 -24.41 3.11 0.58
C ASP A 381 -25.20 3.34 1.86
N LEU A 382 -24.56 3.98 2.85
CA LEU A 382 -25.17 4.27 4.15
C LEU A 382 -26.42 5.12 4.05
N ASP A 383 -26.41 6.09 3.15
CA ASP A 383 -27.53 7.02 2.95
C ASP A 383 -28.80 6.31 2.51
N LYS A 384 -28.68 5.11 1.94
CA LYS A 384 -29.80 4.24 1.57
C LYS A 384 -30.06 3.16 2.62
N ALA A 385 -28.99 2.59 3.21
CA ALA A 385 -29.10 1.49 4.15
C ALA A 385 -29.81 1.90 5.45
N ILE A 386 -29.51 3.09 6.01
CA ILE A 386 -30.11 3.58 7.25
C ILE A 386 -31.62 3.79 7.10
N PRO A 387 -32.12 4.55 6.11
CA PRO A 387 -33.54 4.68 5.88
C PRO A 387 -34.26 3.35 5.65
N CYS A 388 -33.68 2.46 4.81
CA CYS A 388 -34.23 1.13 4.55
C CYS A 388 -34.40 0.31 5.85
N GLY A 389 -33.37 0.32 6.72
CA GLY A 389 -33.44 -0.41 7.98
C GLY A 389 -34.53 0.09 8.93
N ILE A 390 -34.69 1.40 9.05
CA ILE A 390 -35.73 1.99 9.88
C ILE A 390 -37.12 1.68 9.28
N ILE A 391 -37.27 1.79 7.97
CA ILE A 391 -38.52 1.44 7.28
C ILE A 391 -38.90 -0.02 7.55
N ILE A 392 -37.93 -0.96 7.38
CA ILE A 392 -38.16 -2.38 7.65
C ILE A 392 -38.54 -2.58 9.12
N ASN A 393 -37.89 -1.91 10.06
CA ASN A 393 -38.21 -2.02 11.47
C ASN A 393 -39.65 -1.58 11.76
N GLU A 394 -40.12 -0.45 11.22
CA GLU A 394 -41.47 0.05 11.39
C GLU A 394 -42.51 -0.89 10.78
N LEU A 395 -42.33 -1.29 9.54
CA LEU A 395 -43.31 -2.09 8.82
C LEU A 395 -43.39 -3.52 9.36
N LEU A 396 -42.24 -4.12 9.71
CA LEU A 396 -42.17 -5.49 10.25
C LEU A 396 -42.75 -5.54 11.69
N SER A 397 -42.42 -4.56 12.55
CA SER A 397 -42.98 -4.46 13.90
C SER A 397 -44.47 -4.23 13.87
N ASN A 398 -45.00 -3.40 12.95
CA ASN A 398 -46.44 -3.19 12.74
C ASN A 398 -47.13 -4.49 12.31
N ALA A 399 -46.53 -5.28 11.42
CA ALA A 399 -47.07 -6.57 11.01
C ALA A 399 -47.23 -7.50 12.23
N PHE A 400 -46.18 -7.64 13.08
CA PHE A 400 -46.29 -8.47 14.28
C PHE A 400 -47.35 -8.00 15.29
N LYS A 401 -47.52 -6.69 15.45
CA LYS A 401 -48.45 -6.12 16.42
C LYS A 401 -49.91 -6.17 15.99
N TYR A 402 -50.17 -5.96 14.70
CA TYR A 402 -51.51 -5.69 14.23
C TYR A 402 -52.04 -6.72 13.23
N ALA A 403 -51.23 -7.26 12.33
CA ALA A 403 -51.71 -8.08 11.23
C ALA A 403 -52.28 -9.45 11.68
N PHE A 404 -51.79 -9.98 12.82
CA PHE A 404 -52.09 -11.34 13.26
C PHE A 404 -52.89 -11.41 14.58
N LYS A 405 -53.52 -10.31 14.99
CA LYS A 405 -54.41 -10.32 16.17
C LYS A 405 -55.49 -11.36 15.97
N GLY A 406 -55.59 -12.33 16.91
CA GLY A 406 -56.58 -13.41 16.85
C GLY A 406 -56.23 -14.55 15.87
N LYS A 407 -55.07 -14.54 15.23
CA LYS A 407 -54.58 -15.63 14.33
C LYS A 407 -53.44 -16.39 14.99
N ASN A 408 -53.47 -17.71 14.90
CA ASN A 408 -52.45 -18.58 15.49
C ASN A 408 -51.25 -18.87 14.54
N LYS A 409 -51.31 -18.48 13.27
CA LYS A 409 -50.26 -18.65 12.28
C LYS A 409 -50.34 -17.56 11.22
N GLY A 410 -49.19 -17.17 10.70
CA GLY A 410 -49.08 -16.21 9.61
C GLY A 410 -47.70 -16.16 9.00
N SER A 411 -47.56 -15.36 7.97
CA SER A 411 -46.27 -15.12 7.34
C SER A 411 -46.08 -13.65 6.97
N VAL A 412 -44.86 -13.17 7.15
CA VAL A 412 -44.39 -11.87 6.66
C VAL A 412 -43.25 -12.07 5.70
N THR A 413 -43.27 -11.39 4.57
CA THR A 413 -42.22 -11.42 3.59
C THR A 413 -41.55 -10.05 3.48
N VAL A 414 -40.25 -10.00 3.64
CA VAL A 414 -39.41 -8.84 3.35
C VAL A 414 -38.61 -9.16 2.09
N SER A 415 -38.79 -8.38 1.04
CA SER A 415 -38.09 -8.58 -0.24
C SER A 415 -37.40 -7.30 -0.68
N LEU A 416 -36.14 -7.39 -1.01
CA LEU A 416 -35.39 -6.33 -1.67
C LEU A 416 -34.86 -6.82 -3.02
N THR A 417 -35.28 -6.13 -4.05
CA THR A 417 -34.83 -6.43 -5.44
C THR A 417 -34.20 -5.20 -6.06
N GLU A 418 -33.23 -5.41 -6.95
CA GLU A 418 -32.61 -4.34 -7.73
C GLU A 418 -32.70 -4.68 -9.20
N THR A 419 -33.10 -3.70 -9.99
CA THR A 419 -33.13 -3.82 -11.47
C THR A 419 -32.66 -2.50 -12.06
N LYS A 420 -31.55 -2.54 -12.79
CA LYS A 420 -30.94 -1.37 -13.46
C LYS A 420 -30.70 -0.18 -12.53
N GLY A 421 -30.23 -0.42 -11.32
CA GLY A 421 -29.93 0.61 -10.31
C GLY A 421 -31.16 1.12 -9.55
N GLN A 422 -32.33 0.60 -9.82
CA GLN A 422 -33.57 0.92 -9.11
C GLN A 422 -33.88 -0.20 -8.10
N TYR A 423 -34.01 0.19 -6.85
CA TYR A 423 -34.36 -0.71 -5.74
C TYR A 423 -35.86 -0.77 -5.53
N THR A 424 -36.36 -1.95 -5.21
CA THR A 424 -37.75 -2.17 -4.79
C THR A 424 -37.75 -2.97 -3.49
N LEU A 425 -38.13 -2.31 -2.40
CA LEU A 425 -38.34 -2.90 -1.09
C LEU A 425 -39.82 -3.21 -0.89
N ILE A 426 -40.15 -4.47 -0.63
CA ILE A 426 -41.50 -4.92 -0.34
C ILE A 426 -41.54 -5.53 1.05
N VAL A 427 -42.46 -5.06 1.90
CA VAL A 427 -42.80 -5.69 3.16
C VAL A 427 -44.27 -6.06 3.09
N SER A 428 -44.57 -7.35 3.16
CA SER A 428 -45.94 -7.85 3.02
C SER A 428 -46.31 -8.91 4.09
N ASP A 429 -47.49 -8.90 4.58
CA ASP A 429 -48.08 -9.88 5.49
C ASP A 429 -49.34 -10.53 4.89
N ASN A 430 -49.69 -11.72 5.36
CA ASN A 430 -50.96 -12.40 5.05
C ASN A 430 -51.96 -12.31 6.20
N GLY A 431 -51.90 -11.21 6.93
CA GLY A 431 -52.77 -10.96 8.11
C GLY A 431 -54.21 -10.55 7.77
N SER A 432 -54.80 -9.77 8.67
CA SER A 432 -56.19 -9.30 8.51
C SER A 432 -56.33 -8.08 7.58
N GLY A 433 -55.21 -7.49 7.14
CA GLY A 433 -55.21 -6.25 6.36
C GLY A 433 -55.69 -5.04 7.18
N PHE A 434 -55.79 -3.87 6.53
CA PHE A 434 -56.40 -2.68 7.14
C PHE A 434 -57.92 -2.70 6.94
N VAL A 435 -58.66 -2.52 8.05
CA VAL A 435 -60.14 -2.58 8.04
C VAL A 435 -60.80 -1.41 7.28
N ASN A 436 -60.08 -0.29 7.03
CA ASN A 436 -60.56 0.87 6.28
C ASN A 436 -59.61 1.24 5.16
N SER A 437 -59.80 0.68 3.97
CA SER A 437 -58.93 0.88 2.78
C SER A 437 -58.90 2.34 2.27
N ASP A 438 -59.94 3.14 2.54
CA ASP A 438 -60.08 4.51 1.99
C ASP A 438 -59.35 5.60 2.79
N ASN A 439 -58.78 5.27 3.99
CA ASN A 439 -58.19 6.25 4.90
C ASN A 439 -56.71 6.01 5.22
N ILE A 440 -55.96 5.18 4.46
CA ILE A 440 -54.53 4.97 4.73
C ILE A 440 -53.71 6.27 4.65
N LYS A 441 -54.15 7.24 3.82
CA LYS A 441 -53.55 8.59 3.79
C LYS A 441 -53.77 9.41 5.06
N ASN A 442 -54.74 9.00 5.92
CA ASN A 442 -55.13 9.68 7.16
C ASN A 442 -54.86 8.86 8.43
N VAL A 443 -54.20 7.70 8.35
CA VAL A 443 -53.75 6.99 9.56
C VAL A 443 -52.45 7.64 10.04
N ASP A 444 -52.62 8.62 10.90
CA ASP A 444 -51.59 9.50 11.43
C ASP A 444 -50.78 8.82 12.57
N THR A 445 -50.32 7.59 12.36
CA THR A 445 -49.39 6.98 13.31
C THR A 445 -47.97 7.48 13.06
N LEU A 446 -47.27 7.79 14.13
CA LEU A 446 -45.87 8.28 14.09
C LEU A 446 -44.96 7.38 13.23
N GLY A 447 -45.19 6.05 13.26
CA GLY A 447 -44.42 5.08 12.48
C GLY A 447 -44.63 5.25 10.96
N LEU A 448 -45.88 5.41 10.49
CA LEU A 448 -46.13 5.59 9.05
C LEU A 448 -45.73 6.99 8.56
N GLN A 449 -45.85 8.02 9.40
CA GLN A 449 -45.27 9.34 9.09
C GLN A 449 -43.76 9.27 8.89
N LEU A 450 -43.03 8.54 9.76
CA LEU A 450 -41.61 8.28 9.65
C LEU A 450 -41.28 7.53 8.36
N VAL A 451 -42.04 6.47 8.03
CA VAL A 451 -41.85 5.72 6.76
C VAL A 451 -42.00 6.65 5.56
N ASN A 452 -43.04 7.48 5.50
CA ASN A 452 -43.21 8.43 4.40
C ASN A 452 -42.06 9.44 4.29
N SER A 453 -41.60 9.97 5.42
CA SER A 453 -40.46 10.89 5.46
C SER A 453 -39.18 10.23 4.93
N LEU A 454 -38.91 9.00 5.36
CA LEU A 454 -37.70 8.25 4.93
C LEU A 454 -37.80 7.84 3.46
N VAL A 455 -38.97 7.48 2.96
CA VAL A 455 -39.18 7.22 1.52
C VAL A 455 -38.91 8.48 0.69
N SER A 456 -39.37 9.63 1.17
CA SER A 456 -39.07 10.93 0.53
C SER A 456 -37.59 11.25 0.56
N GLN A 457 -36.90 10.95 1.68
CA GLN A 457 -35.43 11.10 1.79
C GLN A 457 -34.66 10.22 0.77
N LEU A 458 -35.17 9.01 0.50
CA LEU A 458 -34.64 8.11 -0.53
C LEU A 458 -34.97 8.56 -1.97
N GLY A 459 -35.71 9.66 -2.16
CA GLY A 459 -36.23 10.06 -3.46
C GLY A 459 -37.20 9.04 -4.05
N GLY A 460 -37.84 8.23 -3.19
CA GLY A 460 -38.64 7.09 -3.59
C GLY A 460 -40.15 7.35 -3.60
N THR A 461 -40.91 6.31 -3.93
CA THR A 461 -42.37 6.29 -3.90
C THR A 461 -42.86 5.12 -3.09
N LEU A 462 -43.93 5.34 -2.31
CA LEU A 462 -44.61 4.32 -1.50
C LEU A 462 -46.00 4.01 -2.10
N THR A 463 -46.25 2.73 -2.31
CA THR A 463 -47.58 2.21 -2.66
C THR A 463 -47.98 1.13 -1.69
N THR A 464 -49.29 1.11 -1.31
CA THR A 464 -49.81 0.18 -0.33
C THR A 464 -51.00 -0.61 -0.93
N LYS A 465 -51.02 -1.91 -0.66
CA LYS A 465 -52.14 -2.83 -0.99
C LYS A 465 -52.62 -3.48 0.27
N THR A 466 -53.96 -3.60 0.44
CA THR A 466 -54.59 -4.07 1.69
C THR A 466 -55.52 -5.26 1.48
N LYS A 467 -55.58 -5.81 0.29
CA LYS A 467 -56.40 -6.99 -0.01
C LYS A 467 -55.60 -8.27 0.32
N ASP A 468 -56.23 -9.16 1.13
CA ASP A 468 -55.61 -10.44 1.57
C ASP A 468 -54.33 -10.27 2.38
N GLY A 469 -54.31 -9.29 3.31
CA GLY A 469 -53.14 -8.85 4.08
C GLY A 469 -52.70 -7.43 3.74
N THR A 470 -51.54 -7.00 4.21
CA THR A 470 -51.00 -5.68 3.88
C THR A 470 -49.67 -5.81 3.13
N SER A 471 -49.49 -5.04 2.08
CA SER A 471 -48.24 -4.99 1.33
C SER A 471 -47.83 -3.54 1.08
N PHE A 472 -46.65 -3.18 1.58
CA PHE A 472 -45.99 -1.90 1.31
C PHE A 472 -44.93 -2.12 0.25
N ASN A 473 -44.99 -1.35 -0.84
CA ASN A 473 -44.03 -1.40 -1.93
C ASN A 473 -43.37 -0.03 -2.06
N ILE A 474 -42.06 0.01 -1.89
CA ILE A 474 -41.22 1.21 -1.88
C ILE A 474 -40.18 1.08 -3.02
N ALA A 475 -40.27 2.00 -3.98
CA ALA A 475 -39.31 2.08 -5.09
C ALA A 475 -38.43 3.31 -4.93
N PHE A 476 -37.10 3.13 -5.06
CA PHE A 476 -36.09 4.20 -4.94
C PHE A 476 -34.86 3.89 -5.78
N SER A 477 -33.98 4.88 -5.99
CA SER A 477 -32.80 4.73 -6.87
C SER A 477 -31.47 5.01 -6.17
#